data_53db8e60b3c87eef045caf6786d0138a
#
_entry.id   53db8e60b3c87eef045caf6786d0138a
#
_cell.length_a   1.000
_cell.length_b   1.000
_cell.length_c   1.000
_cell.angle_alpha   90.00
_cell.angle_beta   90.00
_cell.angle_gamma   90.00
#
_symmetry.space_group_name_H-M   'P 1'
#
loop_
_entity.id
_entity.type
_entity.pdbx_description
1 polymer ?
#
loop_
_entity_poly.entity_id
_entity_poly.type
_entity_poly.pdbx_seq_one_letter_code
_entity_poly.pdbx_strand_id
1 'polypeptide(L)'
;MTVEAVDWDDVGAVALRAAQRVEIAERYGTDDSEPGPAPTADDITAFFVAYSDDGTPVGCGGLRAIDETHGEIKRMFVDRSARGSGVSTAILARLERFGLESGWSRLVLETGTGQPDAVRFYTREGFTPIDRFGYYADSEESLCFEKALVASDPAVDTGCEGCE
;
A
#
# COMPACT_ATOMS: atom_id res chain seq x y z
N MET A 1 -11.94 -1.72 14.07
CA MET A 1 -11.42 -1.82 12.70
C MET A 1 -10.63 -3.12 12.53
N THR A 2 -10.87 -3.82 11.44
CA THR A 2 -10.12 -5.03 11.10
C THR A 2 -9.55 -4.90 9.69
N VAL A 3 -8.42 -5.56 9.44
CA VAL A 3 -7.82 -5.61 8.11
C VAL A 3 -7.74 -7.07 7.71
N GLU A 4 -8.32 -7.41 6.55
CA GLU A 4 -8.44 -8.80 6.13
C GLU A 4 -7.89 -8.99 4.72
N ALA A 5 -7.28 -10.14 4.48
CA ALA A 5 -6.88 -10.54 3.13
C ALA A 5 -8.13 -10.96 2.37
N VAL A 6 -8.26 -10.45 1.15
CA VAL A 6 -9.44 -10.74 0.31
C VAL A 6 -8.97 -11.00 -1.12
N ASP A 7 -9.86 -11.57 -1.93
CA ASP A 7 -9.60 -11.72 -3.36
C ASP A 7 -9.67 -10.37 -4.05
N TRP A 8 -8.98 -10.26 -5.16
CA TRP A 8 -9.02 -9.04 -5.99
C TRP A 8 -10.45 -8.66 -6.36
N ASP A 9 -11.30 -9.66 -6.60
CA ASP A 9 -12.69 -9.45 -7.02
C ASP A 9 -13.68 -9.36 -5.86
N ASP A 10 -13.19 -9.32 -4.62
CA ASP A 10 -14.05 -9.11 -3.46
C ASP A 10 -14.87 -7.82 -3.61
N VAL A 11 -16.13 -7.87 -3.19
CA VAL A 11 -17.07 -6.76 -3.37
C VAL A 11 -16.53 -5.45 -2.77
N GLY A 12 -16.00 -5.51 -1.55
CA GLY A 12 -15.43 -4.34 -0.90
C GLY A 12 -14.20 -3.82 -1.60
N ALA A 13 -13.34 -4.75 -2.07
CA ALA A 13 -12.12 -4.39 -2.80
C ALA A 13 -12.48 -3.68 -4.11
N VAL A 14 -13.44 -4.21 -4.86
CA VAL A 14 -13.87 -3.61 -6.12
C VAL A 14 -14.44 -2.21 -5.89
N ALA A 15 -15.27 -2.07 -4.85
CA ALA A 15 -15.90 -0.77 -4.55
C ALA A 15 -14.85 0.29 -4.18
N LEU A 16 -13.85 -0.10 -3.39
CA LEU A 16 -12.81 0.84 -2.97
C LEU A 16 -11.92 1.25 -4.15
N ARG A 17 -11.57 0.31 -5.02
CA ARG A 17 -10.79 0.66 -6.21
C ARG A 17 -11.58 1.56 -7.16
N ALA A 18 -12.90 1.37 -7.25
CA ALA A 18 -13.73 2.26 -8.05
C ALA A 18 -13.75 3.68 -7.46
N ALA A 19 -13.85 3.80 -6.14
CA ALA A 19 -13.78 5.09 -5.46
C ALA A 19 -12.42 5.76 -5.67
N GLN A 20 -11.34 4.98 -5.65
CA GLN A 20 -10.01 5.50 -5.90
C GLN A 20 -9.89 6.08 -7.32
N ARG A 21 -10.43 5.37 -8.31
CA ARG A 21 -10.39 5.88 -9.69
C ARG A 21 -11.14 7.20 -9.83
N VAL A 22 -12.27 7.34 -9.14
CA VAL A 22 -13.02 8.60 -9.17
C VAL A 22 -12.15 9.74 -8.60
N GLU A 23 -11.51 9.51 -7.49
CA GLU A 23 -10.68 10.55 -6.87
C GLU A 23 -9.46 10.89 -7.73
N ILE A 24 -8.83 9.90 -8.35
CA ILE A 24 -7.71 10.10 -9.27
C ILE A 24 -8.16 10.94 -10.46
N ALA A 25 -9.33 10.63 -11.01
CA ALA A 25 -9.87 11.41 -12.14
C ALA A 25 -10.11 12.87 -11.75
N GLU A 26 -10.57 13.11 -10.52
CA GLU A 26 -10.76 14.48 -10.03
C GLU A 26 -9.44 15.22 -9.91
N ARG A 27 -8.36 14.54 -9.50
CA ARG A 27 -7.05 15.19 -9.30
C ARG A 27 -6.29 15.42 -10.59
N TYR A 28 -6.35 14.48 -11.53
CA TYR A 28 -5.49 14.49 -12.71
C TYR A 28 -6.28 14.69 -14.01
N GLY A 29 -7.60 14.76 -13.94
CA GLY A 29 -8.43 14.88 -15.14
C GLY A 29 -8.63 13.57 -15.89
N THR A 30 -8.04 12.47 -15.39
CA THR A 30 -8.19 11.14 -15.98
C THR A 30 -7.88 10.11 -14.92
N ASP A 31 -8.52 8.94 -15.00
CA ASP A 31 -8.20 7.83 -14.10
C ASP A 31 -7.09 6.93 -14.68
N ASP A 32 -6.54 7.31 -15.83
CA ASP A 32 -5.49 6.55 -16.52
C ASP A 32 -4.18 7.33 -16.47
N SER A 33 -3.79 7.75 -15.27
CA SER A 33 -2.58 8.54 -15.10
C SER A 33 -1.36 7.70 -14.73
N GLU A 34 -1.56 6.44 -14.36
CA GLU A 34 -0.47 5.57 -13.94
C GLU A 34 0.22 4.99 -15.17
N PRO A 35 1.57 5.10 -15.29
CA PRO A 35 2.28 4.48 -16.41
C PRO A 35 2.16 2.96 -16.38
N GLY A 36 2.16 2.35 -17.56
CA GLY A 36 2.10 0.91 -17.69
C GLY A 36 0.69 0.36 -17.57
N PRO A 37 0.54 -0.95 -17.69
CA PRO A 37 -0.78 -1.58 -17.63
C PRO A 37 -1.34 -1.55 -16.21
N ALA A 38 -2.65 -1.42 -16.10
CA ALA A 38 -3.33 -1.48 -14.80
C ALA A 38 -3.18 -2.88 -14.22
N PRO A 39 -3.07 -2.99 -12.88
CA PRO A 39 -2.99 -4.31 -12.25
C PRO A 39 -4.27 -5.10 -12.45
N THR A 40 -4.12 -6.42 -12.49
CA THR A 40 -5.24 -7.35 -12.64
C THR A 40 -5.13 -8.43 -11.56
N ALA A 41 -6.14 -9.29 -11.50
CA ALA A 41 -6.12 -10.41 -10.56
C ALA A 41 -4.89 -11.30 -10.73
N ASP A 42 -4.39 -11.41 -11.96
CA ASP A 42 -3.27 -12.30 -12.24
C ASP A 42 -1.95 -11.77 -11.73
N ASP A 43 -1.78 -10.45 -11.65
CA ASP A 43 -0.48 -9.90 -11.24
C ASP A 43 -0.49 -9.32 -9.83
N ILE A 44 -1.61 -9.36 -9.13
CA ILE A 44 -1.68 -8.96 -7.72
C ILE A 44 -1.48 -10.19 -6.85
N THR A 45 -0.43 -10.16 -6.04
CA THR A 45 -0.04 -11.28 -5.19
C THR A 45 -0.93 -11.38 -3.94
N ALA A 46 -1.33 -10.23 -3.39
CA ALA A 46 -2.17 -10.18 -2.20
C ALA A 46 -2.93 -8.86 -2.19
N PHE A 47 -4.14 -8.88 -1.63
CA PHE A 47 -4.95 -7.67 -1.49
C PHE A 47 -5.62 -7.68 -0.13
N PHE A 48 -5.65 -6.50 0.50
CA PHE A 48 -6.19 -6.35 1.85
C PHE A 48 -7.23 -5.25 1.87
N VAL A 49 -8.28 -5.46 2.67
CA VAL A 49 -9.33 -4.46 2.89
C VAL A 49 -9.47 -4.23 4.39
N ALA A 50 -9.55 -2.97 4.76
CA ALA A 50 -9.85 -2.56 6.13
C ALA A 50 -11.34 -2.31 6.25
N TYR A 51 -11.92 -2.81 7.33
CA TYR A 51 -13.35 -2.64 7.63
C TYR A 51 -13.48 -1.88 8.93
N SER A 52 -14.43 -0.95 8.98
CA SER A 52 -14.80 -0.28 10.22
C SER A 52 -15.55 -1.27 11.12
N ASP A 53 -15.83 -0.84 12.34
CA ASP A 53 -16.48 -1.72 13.33
C ASP A 53 -17.86 -2.18 12.88
N ASP A 54 -18.54 -1.41 12.02
CA ASP A 54 -19.85 -1.79 11.48
C ASP A 54 -19.75 -2.62 10.20
N GLY A 55 -18.54 -3.01 9.81
CA GLY A 55 -18.34 -3.86 8.62
C GLY A 55 -18.23 -3.13 7.30
N THR A 56 -18.18 -1.79 7.31
CA THR A 56 -18.05 -1.03 6.08
C THR A 56 -16.60 -1.06 5.59
N PRO A 57 -16.34 -1.38 4.31
CA PRO A 57 -14.98 -1.28 3.77
C PRO A 57 -14.55 0.18 3.70
N VAL A 58 -13.41 0.51 4.32
CA VAL A 58 -12.97 1.90 4.45
C VAL A 58 -11.58 2.13 3.88
N GLY A 59 -10.84 1.09 3.52
CA GLY A 59 -9.52 1.26 2.93
C GLY A 59 -9.02 -0.03 2.34
N CYS A 60 -8.02 0.06 1.48
CA CYS A 60 -7.46 -1.11 0.81
C CYS A 60 -6.00 -0.88 0.43
N GLY A 61 -5.31 -1.96 0.11
CA GLY A 61 -3.97 -1.94 -0.43
C GLY A 61 -3.58 -3.32 -0.90
N GLY A 62 -2.77 -3.36 -1.95
CA GLY A 62 -2.34 -4.63 -2.52
C GLY A 62 -0.85 -4.68 -2.73
N LEU A 63 -0.38 -5.87 -3.06
CA LEU A 63 1.03 -6.12 -3.33
C LEU A 63 1.16 -6.88 -4.64
N ARG A 64 2.13 -6.46 -5.43
CA ARG A 64 2.55 -7.19 -6.62
C ARG A 64 3.99 -7.63 -6.42
N ALA A 65 4.25 -8.93 -6.46
CA ALA A 65 5.61 -9.44 -6.37
C ALA A 65 6.40 -8.98 -7.60
N ILE A 66 7.54 -8.34 -7.37
CA ILE A 66 8.44 -7.94 -8.47
C ILE A 66 9.39 -9.08 -8.75
N ASP A 67 10.02 -9.62 -7.70
CA ASP A 67 10.89 -10.77 -7.78
C ASP A 67 10.93 -11.43 -6.41
N GLU A 68 11.90 -12.30 -6.17
CA GLU A 68 12.00 -13.03 -4.91
C GLU A 68 12.39 -12.14 -3.73
N THR A 69 12.88 -10.93 -3.99
CA THR A 69 13.41 -10.06 -2.94
C THR A 69 12.49 -8.92 -2.55
N HIS A 70 11.51 -8.55 -3.38
CA HIS A 70 10.67 -7.40 -3.04
C HIS A 70 9.35 -7.40 -3.78
N GLY A 71 8.43 -6.61 -3.25
CA GLY A 71 7.13 -6.40 -3.84
C GLY A 71 6.78 -4.94 -3.89
N GLU A 72 5.81 -4.61 -4.73
CA GLU A 72 5.36 -3.24 -4.95
C GLU A 72 3.96 -3.07 -4.35
N ILE A 73 3.79 -1.97 -3.59
CA ILE A 73 2.48 -1.60 -3.06
C ILE A 73 1.66 -0.99 -4.19
N LYS A 74 0.44 -1.51 -4.35
CA LYS A 74 -0.49 -1.05 -5.39
C LYS A 74 -1.83 -0.73 -4.76
N ARG A 75 -2.49 0.28 -5.31
CA ARG A 75 -3.90 0.59 -4.98
C ARG A 75 -4.15 0.89 -3.51
N MET A 76 -3.16 1.49 -2.83
CA MET A 76 -3.35 1.96 -1.46
C MET A 76 -4.34 3.11 -1.46
N PHE A 77 -5.41 2.98 -0.69
CA PHE A 77 -6.48 3.97 -0.70
C PHE A 77 -7.26 3.90 0.60
N VAL A 78 -7.65 5.05 1.13
CA VAL A 78 -8.55 5.15 2.27
C VAL A 78 -9.69 6.07 1.87
N ASP A 79 -10.91 5.62 2.11
CA ASP A 79 -12.10 6.43 1.85
C ASP A 79 -12.03 7.73 2.65
N ARG A 80 -12.52 8.82 2.04
CA ARG A 80 -12.44 10.14 2.68
C ARG A 80 -13.00 10.17 4.09
N SER A 81 -14.11 9.45 4.30
CA SER A 81 -14.77 9.43 5.59
C SER A 81 -13.93 8.82 6.71
N ALA A 82 -12.92 8.03 6.34
CA ALA A 82 -12.10 7.30 7.32
C ALA A 82 -10.67 7.83 7.42
N ARG A 83 -10.33 8.91 6.73
CA ARG A 83 -8.97 9.45 6.75
C ARG A 83 -8.67 10.07 8.10
N GLY A 84 -7.40 9.96 8.51
CA GLY A 84 -6.96 10.49 9.80
C GLY A 84 -7.25 9.60 10.98
N SER A 85 -7.70 8.36 10.76
CA SER A 85 -8.06 7.45 11.82
C SER A 85 -7.17 6.21 11.91
N GLY A 86 -6.02 6.21 11.24
CA GLY A 86 -5.04 5.12 11.34
C GLY A 86 -5.27 3.97 10.38
N VAL A 87 -6.20 4.10 9.44
CA VAL A 87 -6.51 3.01 8.50
C VAL A 87 -5.30 2.71 7.60
N SER A 88 -4.66 3.74 7.06
CA SER A 88 -3.49 3.54 6.19
C SER A 88 -2.37 2.82 6.91
N THR A 89 -2.09 3.22 8.15
CA THR A 89 -1.03 2.59 8.96
C THR A 89 -1.34 1.13 9.22
N ALA A 90 -2.61 0.81 9.51
CA ALA A 90 -3.02 -0.56 9.76
C ALA A 90 -2.88 -1.45 8.51
N ILE A 91 -3.27 -0.91 7.35
CA ILE A 91 -3.13 -1.63 6.09
C ILE A 91 -1.64 -1.86 5.80
N LEU A 92 -0.83 -0.81 5.93
CA LEU A 92 0.60 -0.91 5.66
C LEU A 92 1.26 -1.97 6.54
N ALA A 93 0.87 -2.04 7.81
CA ALA A 93 1.42 -3.06 8.71
C ALA A 93 1.14 -4.48 8.19
N ARG A 94 -0.04 -4.71 7.61
CA ARG A 94 -0.37 -6.02 7.04
C ARG A 94 0.43 -6.27 5.77
N LEU A 95 0.64 -5.25 4.94
CA LEU A 95 1.46 -5.40 3.75
C LEU A 95 2.90 -5.73 4.11
N GLU A 96 3.45 -5.06 5.11
CA GLU A 96 4.82 -5.33 5.57
C GLU A 96 4.95 -6.74 6.13
N ARG A 97 3.96 -7.18 6.91
CA ARG A 97 3.99 -8.54 7.45
C ARG A 97 3.93 -9.58 6.35
N PHE A 98 3.08 -9.36 5.35
CA PHE A 98 3.00 -10.28 4.21
C PHE A 98 4.35 -10.35 3.50
N GLY A 99 5.02 -9.21 3.30
CA GLY A 99 6.33 -9.19 2.68
C GLY A 99 7.36 -9.99 3.45
N LEU A 100 7.39 -9.80 4.78
CA LEU A 100 8.30 -10.55 5.63
C LEU A 100 8.02 -12.05 5.56
N GLU A 101 6.75 -12.44 5.60
CA GLU A 101 6.38 -13.85 5.53
C GLU A 101 6.70 -14.46 4.17
N SER A 102 6.76 -13.63 3.13
CA SER A 102 7.13 -14.08 1.79
C SER A 102 8.63 -14.12 1.56
N GLY A 103 9.42 -13.69 2.55
CA GLY A 103 10.87 -13.65 2.43
C GLY A 103 11.41 -12.42 1.72
N TRP A 104 10.59 -11.38 1.55
CA TRP A 104 11.04 -10.16 0.89
C TRP A 104 11.86 -9.29 1.84
N SER A 105 12.83 -8.57 1.27
CA SER A 105 13.70 -7.68 2.05
C SER A 105 13.25 -6.22 2.00
N ARG A 106 12.36 -5.87 1.08
CA ARG A 106 11.87 -4.49 0.97
C ARG A 106 10.55 -4.42 0.22
N LEU A 107 9.86 -3.31 0.43
CA LEU A 107 8.70 -2.92 -0.38
C LEU A 107 9.05 -1.66 -1.14
N VAL A 108 8.53 -1.55 -2.36
CA VAL A 108 8.67 -0.35 -3.17
C VAL A 108 7.28 0.15 -3.54
N LEU A 109 7.20 1.41 -3.95
CA LEU A 109 5.94 2.00 -4.40
C LEU A 109 6.21 3.19 -5.29
N GLU A 110 5.16 3.58 -6.02
CA GLU A 110 5.15 4.80 -6.78
C GLU A 110 3.92 5.60 -6.39
N THR A 111 4.08 6.91 -6.25
CA THR A 111 2.96 7.83 -6.12
C THR A 111 3.21 9.03 -7.03
N GLY A 112 2.15 9.75 -7.36
CA GLY A 112 2.28 10.90 -8.24
C GLY A 112 2.65 12.17 -7.50
N THR A 113 3.26 13.11 -8.22
CA THR A 113 3.60 14.42 -7.67
C THR A 113 2.35 15.19 -7.22
N GLY A 114 1.17 14.83 -7.74
CA GLY A 114 -0.09 15.44 -7.35
C GLY A 114 -0.68 14.89 -6.06
N GLN A 115 0.05 14.05 -5.32
CA GLN A 115 -0.45 13.44 -4.10
C GLN A 115 0.46 13.71 -2.91
N PRO A 116 0.55 14.97 -2.46
CA PRO A 116 1.46 15.32 -1.35
C PRO A 116 1.12 14.61 -0.04
N ASP A 117 -0.16 14.28 0.18
CA ASP A 117 -0.56 13.55 1.39
C ASP A 117 0.04 12.15 1.41
N ALA A 118 0.08 11.47 0.25
CA ALA A 118 0.69 10.15 0.16
C ALA A 118 2.19 10.23 0.43
N VAL A 119 2.86 11.23 -0.13
CA VAL A 119 4.29 11.44 0.12
C VAL A 119 4.56 11.62 1.61
N ARG A 120 3.76 12.45 2.28
CA ARG A 120 3.93 12.67 3.72
C ARG A 120 3.69 11.38 4.51
N PHE A 121 2.67 10.63 4.13
CA PHE A 121 2.36 9.38 4.81
C PHE A 121 3.52 8.39 4.70
N TYR A 122 3.97 8.11 3.48
CA TYR A 122 5.03 7.12 3.31
C TYR A 122 6.35 7.56 3.93
N THR A 123 6.67 8.86 3.87
CA THR A 123 7.86 9.38 4.53
C THR A 123 7.78 9.17 6.04
N ARG A 124 6.64 9.45 6.64
CA ARG A 124 6.43 9.24 8.06
C ARG A 124 6.53 7.76 8.44
N GLU A 125 6.10 6.88 7.54
CA GLU A 125 6.13 5.44 7.81
C GLU A 125 7.50 4.81 7.54
N GLY A 126 8.50 5.61 7.17
CA GLY A 126 9.87 5.11 7.04
C GLY A 126 10.32 4.83 5.62
N PHE A 127 9.53 5.19 4.62
CA PHE A 127 9.94 5.03 3.23
C PHE A 127 10.88 6.17 2.83
N THR A 128 11.84 5.85 1.96
CA THR A 128 12.81 6.82 1.45
C THR A 128 12.75 6.87 -0.07
N PRO A 129 13.04 8.03 -0.67
CA PRO A 129 13.00 8.16 -2.13
C PRO A 129 14.05 7.29 -2.81
N ILE A 130 13.67 6.74 -3.95
CA ILE A 130 14.59 5.99 -4.82
C ILE A 130 14.39 6.45 -6.26
N ASP A 131 15.30 6.03 -7.15
CA ASP A 131 15.15 6.28 -8.57
C ASP A 131 13.88 5.61 -9.09
N ARG A 132 13.29 6.21 -10.12
CA ARG A 132 12.11 5.62 -10.77
C ARG A 132 12.45 4.27 -11.35
N PHE A 133 11.52 3.33 -11.22
CA PHE A 133 11.73 1.97 -11.66
C PHE A 133 10.61 1.52 -12.61
N GLY A 134 10.88 0.46 -13.38
CA GLY A 134 9.87 -0.17 -14.23
C GLY A 134 9.23 0.82 -15.19
N TYR A 135 7.92 0.77 -15.27
CA TYR A 135 7.16 1.66 -16.14
C TYR A 135 7.23 3.11 -15.72
N TYR A 136 7.71 3.40 -14.51
CA TYR A 136 7.79 4.77 -14.00
C TYR A 136 9.05 5.50 -14.42
N ALA A 137 10.02 4.79 -15.01
CA ALA A 137 11.36 5.33 -15.28
C ALA A 137 11.34 6.62 -16.09
N ASP A 138 10.40 6.73 -17.02
CA ASP A 138 10.30 7.90 -17.91
C ASP A 138 9.15 8.83 -17.54
N SER A 139 8.51 8.63 -16.40
CA SER A 139 7.36 9.43 -15.97
C SER A 139 7.81 10.55 -15.03
N GLU A 140 7.77 11.79 -15.49
CA GLU A 140 8.19 12.92 -14.68
C GLU A 140 7.28 13.19 -13.49
N GLU A 141 6.05 12.66 -13.52
CA GLU A 141 5.11 12.84 -12.43
C GLU A 141 5.16 11.72 -11.40
N SER A 142 6.05 10.75 -11.59
CA SER A 142 6.16 9.61 -10.67
C SER A 142 7.23 9.84 -9.64
N LEU A 143 6.90 9.55 -8.39
CA LEU A 143 7.84 9.56 -7.26
C LEU A 143 7.88 8.16 -6.69
N CYS A 144 9.08 7.59 -6.60
CA CYS A 144 9.26 6.21 -6.14
C CYS A 144 9.95 6.17 -4.80
N PHE A 145 9.56 5.19 -3.99
CA PHE A 145 10.04 5.06 -2.61
C PHE A 145 10.30 3.60 -2.29
N GLU A 146 11.12 3.35 -1.28
CA GLU A 146 11.32 2.01 -0.75
C GLU A 146 11.40 2.03 0.76
N LYS A 147 11.11 0.88 1.36
CA LYS A 147 11.32 0.65 2.79
C LYS A 147 11.88 -0.75 2.98
N ALA A 148 12.99 -0.85 3.72
CA ALA A 148 13.54 -2.16 4.10
C ALA A 148 12.59 -2.82 5.09
N LEU A 149 12.37 -4.12 4.93
CA LEU A 149 11.55 -4.90 5.84
C LEU A 149 12.47 -5.56 6.85
N VAL A 150 12.13 -5.38 8.12
CA VAL A 150 12.92 -5.92 9.21
C VAL A 150 11.98 -6.70 10.12
N ALA A 151 12.30 -7.97 10.34
CA ALA A 151 11.51 -8.79 11.24
C ALA A 151 11.66 -8.25 12.66
N SER A 152 10.57 -8.31 13.44
CA SER A 152 10.65 -7.98 14.84
C SER A 152 11.64 -8.90 15.53
N ASP A 153 12.55 -8.31 16.28
CA ASP A 153 13.51 -9.08 17.05
C ASP A 153 12.85 -9.55 18.33
N PRO A 154 12.72 -10.86 18.53
CA PRO A 154 12.13 -11.36 19.75
C PRO A 154 12.86 -10.89 21.00
N ALA A 155 14.15 -10.66 20.92
CA ALA A 155 14.89 -10.14 22.06
C ALA A 155 14.46 -8.74 22.41
N VAL A 156 14.15 -7.94 21.43
CA VAL A 156 13.62 -6.59 21.65
C VAL A 156 12.25 -6.69 22.32
N ASP A 157 11.42 -7.56 21.80
CA ASP A 157 10.10 -7.73 22.36
C ASP A 157 10.15 -8.24 23.78
N THR A 158 11.06 -9.16 24.05
CA THR A 158 11.18 -9.65 25.42
C THR A 158 11.83 -8.63 26.32
N GLY A 159 12.69 -7.81 25.75
CA GLY A 159 13.26 -6.73 26.52
C GLY A 159 12.20 -5.82 27.05
N CYS A 160 11.14 -5.75 26.32
CA CYS A 160 10.06 -5.03 26.85
C CYS A 160 9.46 -5.74 27.98
N GLU A 161 9.75 -6.90 28.08
CA GLU A 161 9.42 -7.52 29.13
C GLU A 161 10.20 -7.40 30.12
N GLY A 162 10.79 -7.00 29.73
CA GLY A 162 11.36 -6.73 30.54
C GLY A 162 11.03 -6.82 31.55
N CYS A 163 10.71 -6.93 31.05
CA CYS A 163 10.43 -7.03 31.71
C CYS A 163 10.55 -7.88 32.36
N GLU A 164 10.88 -8.19 32.25
CA GLU A 164 10.97 -9.02 32.92
C GLU A 164 11.46 -8.80 33.87
#